data_4f5ea66d54e9e8215f8ff231cc0a8f60
#
_entry.id   4f5ea66d54e9e8215f8ff231cc0a8f60
#
_cell.length_a   1.000
_cell.length_b   1.000
_cell.length_c   1.000
_cell.angle_alpha   90.00
_cell.angle_beta   90.00
_cell.angle_gamma   90.00
#
_symmetry.space_group_name_H-M   'P 1'
#
loop_
_entity.id
_entity.type
_entity.pdbx_description
1 polymer ?
#
loop_
_entity_poly.entity_id
_entity_poly.type
_entity_poly.pdbx_seq_one_letter_code
_entity_poly.pdbx_strand_id
1 'polypeptide(L)'
;MKMKTLLALAISGICAAGMANAHDHMAKPAGPLIEVKVQQLDPANGNKDVGTVTITESNYGLVFTPNLQGLAEGLHGFHIHENPSCDPKEKDGKLTAGLAAGGHWDPKGAKQHGYPWQDDAHLGDLPALTVLHDGTATNPVLAPRLKKLDEVRGHSIMIHAGGDNHSDHPAPLGGGGPRMACGVIK
;
A
#
# COMPACT_ATOMS: atom_id res chain seq x y z
N MET A 1 -15.98 -71.65 43.08
CA MET A 1 -16.29 -70.59 42.10
C MET A 1 -15.34 -69.42 42.35
N LYS A 2 -14.39 -69.19 41.42
CA LYS A 2 -13.39 -68.14 41.55
C LYS A 2 -13.80 -66.95 40.62
N MET A 3 -14.13 -65.84 41.23
CA MET A 3 -14.44 -64.58 40.53
C MET A 3 -13.13 -63.93 40.08
N LYS A 4 -12.97 -63.67 38.79
CA LYS A 4 -11.84 -62.95 38.21
C LYS A 4 -12.22 -61.47 38.08
N THR A 5 -11.51 -60.65 38.85
CA THR A 5 -11.64 -59.19 38.79
C THR A 5 -10.88 -58.66 37.56
N LEU A 6 -11.56 -57.99 36.61
CA LEU A 6 -10.94 -57.27 35.50
C LEU A 6 -10.58 -55.87 35.98
N LEU A 7 -9.33 -55.56 35.92
CA LEU A 7 -8.78 -54.20 36.15
C LEU A 7 -8.81 -53.44 34.82
N ALA A 8 -9.65 -52.39 34.72
CA ALA A 8 -9.70 -51.50 33.56
C ALA A 8 -8.66 -50.38 33.73
N LEU A 9 -7.69 -50.33 32.83
CA LEU A 9 -6.66 -49.30 32.77
C LEU A 9 -7.20 -48.13 31.91
N ALA A 10 -7.53 -47.02 32.55
CA ALA A 10 -7.93 -45.80 31.84
C ALA A 10 -6.67 -45.01 31.41
N ILE A 11 -6.41 -44.95 30.15
CA ILE A 11 -5.35 -44.12 29.53
C ILE A 11 -5.93 -42.74 29.26
N SER A 12 -5.61 -41.77 30.11
CA SER A 12 -5.94 -40.35 29.88
C SER A 12 -4.94 -39.76 28.88
N GLY A 13 -5.35 -39.65 27.63
CA GLY A 13 -4.61 -38.93 26.61
C GLY A 13 -4.75 -37.41 26.80
N ILE A 14 -3.67 -36.76 27.19
CA ILE A 14 -3.59 -35.28 27.19
C ILE A 14 -3.35 -34.83 25.75
N CYS A 15 -4.40 -34.31 25.09
CA CYS A 15 -4.25 -33.57 23.85
C CYS A 15 -3.70 -32.18 24.18
N ALA A 16 -2.40 -32.00 24.05
CA ALA A 16 -1.81 -30.66 23.99
C ALA A 16 -2.18 -30.05 22.63
N ALA A 17 -3.23 -29.21 22.63
CA ALA A 17 -3.54 -28.35 21.48
C ALA A 17 -2.44 -27.31 21.37
N GLY A 18 -1.48 -27.55 20.46
CA GLY A 18 -0.52 -26.53 20.07
C GLY A 18 -1.27 -25.40 19.35
N MET A 19 -1.34 -24.23 19.98
CA MET A 19 -1.73 -23.00 19.29
C MET A 19 -0.63 -22.69 18.28
N ALA A 20 -0.86 -23.05 17.01
CA ALA A 20 -0.06 -22.57 15.91
C ALA A 20 -0.32 -21.07 15.77
N ASN A 21 0.66 -20.24 16.12
CA ASN A 21 0.65 -18.83 15.79
C ASN A 21 0.64 -18.68 14.26
N ALA A 22 -0.51 -18.33 13.70
CA ALA A 22 -0.70 -18.07 12.26
C ALA A 22 -0.16 -16.69 11.83
N HIS A 23 0.90 -16.21 12.44
CA HIS A 23 1.44 -14.87 12.18
C HIS A 23 2.88 -14.90 11.66
N ASP A 24 3.25 -15.78 10.73
CA ASP A 24 4.56 -15.58 10.08
C ASP A 24 4.77 -16.39 8.80
N HIS A 25 3.94 -16.21 7.78
CA HIS A 25 4.25 -16.77 6.46
C HIS A 25 3.82 -15.86 5.30
N MET A 26 4.17 -14.59 5.37
CA MET A 26 4.46 -13.86 4.14
C MET A 26 5.88 -14.26 3.73
N ALA A 27 6.02 -15.32 2.97
CA ALA A 27 7.31 -15.71 2.41
C ALA A 27 7.90 -14.50 1.68
N LYS A 28 9.13 -14.09 2.10
CA LYS A 28 9.85 -13.00 1.43
C LYS A 28 9.88 -13.30 -0.06
N PRO A 29 9.50 -12.35 -0.94
CA PRO A 29 9.53 -12.56 -2.38
C PRO A 29 10.89 -13.09 -2.83
N ALA A 30 10.91 -14.16 -3.62
CA ALA A 30 12.14 -14.84 -4.07
C ALA A 30 12.85 -14.13 -5.24
N GLY A 31 12.66 -12.83 -5.41
CA GLY A 31 13.18 -12.04 -6.53
C GLY A 31 13.61 -10.63 -6.13
N PRO A 32 14.06 -9.82 -7.10
CA PRO A 32 14.38 -8.43 -6.86
C PRO A 32 13.15 -7.68 -6.37
N LEU A 33 13.35 -6.75 -5.43
CA LEU A 33 12.30 -5.92 -4.87
C LEU A 33 12.81 -4.50 -4.59
N ILE A 34 11.90 -3.55 -4.48
CA ILE A 34 12.16 -2.22 -3.92
C ILE A 34 11.35 -2.09 -2.63
N GLU A 35 11.98 -1.68 -1.55
CA GLU A 35 11.30 -1.30 -0.32
C GLU A 35 11.24 0.22 -0.23
N VAL A 36 10.02 0.75 -0.14
CA VAL A 36 9.75 2.19 -0.06
C VAL A 36 9.32 2.51 1.37
N LYS A 37 10.10 3.31 2.09
CA LYS A 37 9.70 3.86 3.39
C LYS A 37 8.64 4.93 3.19
N VAL A 38 7.53 4.81 3.92
CA VAL A 38 6.39 5.71 3.83
C VAL A 38 6.26 6.54 5.09
N GLN A 39 6.04 7.83 4.92
CA GLN A 39 5.83 8.76 6.00
C GLN A 39 4.48 9.46 5.84
N GLN A 40 3.74 9.57 6.92
CA GLN A 40 2.62 10.50 7.03
C GLN A 40 3.17 11.93 6.99
N LEU A 41 2.54 12.76 6.16
CA LEU A 41 3.02 14.11 5.89
C LEU A 41 2.43 15.10 6.90
N ASP A 42 3.29 15.82 7.60
CA ASP A 42 2.93 16.92 8.50
C ASP A 42 3.93 18.06 8.36
N PRO A 43 3.67 19.04 7.48
CA PRO A 43 4.59 20.15 7.27
C PRO A 43 4.78 21.05 8.50
N ALA A 44 3.87 21.01 9.47
CA ALA A 44 3.93 21.85 10.66
C ALA A 44 4.73 21.20 11.81
N ASN A 45 4.60 19.87 11.97
CA ASN A 45 5.17 19.16 13.13
C ASN A 45 6.26 18.14 12.75
N GLY A 46 6.50 17.95 11.45
CA GLY A 46 7.41 16.95 10.91
C GLY A 46 6.74 15.64 10.56
N ASN A 47 7.25 14.99 9.53
CA ASN A 47 6.69 13.74 9.02
C ASN A 47 6.91 12.59 10.02
N LYS A 48 5.98 11.62 10.04
CA LYS A 48 6.01 10.45 10.91
C LYS A 48 6.06 9.16 10.06
N ASP A 49 6.97 8.26 10.39
CA ASP A 49 7.03 6.94 9.75
C ASP A 49 5.75 6.15 10.03
N VAL A 50 5.17 5.57 8.97
CA VAL A 50 3.96 4.73 9.03
C VAL A 50 4.19 3.32 8.48
N GLY A 51 5.40 2.99 8.03
CA GLY A 51 5.78 1.68 7.55
C GLY A 51 6.39 1.69 6.16
N THR A 52 6.18 0.61 5.42
CA THR A 52 6.79 0.39 4.11
C THR A 52 5.78 -0.08 3.07
N VAL A 53 6.12 0.13 1.79
CA VAL A 53 5.51 -0.54 0.65
C VAL A 53 6.60 -1.30 -0.09
N THR A 54 6.44 -2.62 -0.23
CA THR A 54 7.33 -3.45 -1.03
C THR A 54 6.79 -3.55 -2.45
N ILE A 55 7.64 -3.28 -3.45
CA ILE A 55 7.30 -3.39 -4.87
C ILE A 55 8.03 -4.60 -5.44
N THR A 56 7.30 -5.49 -6.11
CA THR A 56 7.85 -6.70 -6.73
C THR A 56 7.35 -6.88 -8.15
N GLU A 57 8.13 -7.59 -8.98
CA GLU A 57 7.69 -7.98 -10.33
C GLU A 57 6.81 -9.23 -10.26
N SER A 58 5.78 -9.28 -11.09
CA SER A 58 4.97 -10.47 -11.35
C SER A 58 4.72 -10.65 -12.85
N ASN A 59 4.17 -11.79 -13.25
CA ASN A 59 3.79 -12.04 -14.63
C ASN A 59 2.68 -11.08 -15.12
N TYR A 60 1.95 -10.45 -14.20
CA TYR A 60 0.81 -9.59 -14.51
C TYR A 60 1.14 -8.10 -14.45
N GLY A 61 2.22 -7.73 -13.80
CA GLY A 61 2.65 -6.35 -13.56
C GLY A 61 3.37 -6.19 -12.25
N LEU A 62 3.65 -4.95 -11.85
CA LEU A 62 4.21 -4.66 -10.53
C LEU A 62 3.16 -4.85 -9.45
N VAL A 63 3.55 -5.47 -8.34
CA VAL A 63 2.72 -5.64 -7.14
C VAL A 63 3.27 -4.73 -6.05
N PHE A 64 2.41 -3.87 -5.52
CA PHE A 64 2.70 -2.99 -4.39
C PHE A 64 2.07 -3.61 -3.14
N THR A 65 2.91 -4.10 -2.24
CA THR A 65 2.48 -4.73 -0.98
C THR A 65 2.72 -3.78 0.18
N PRO A 66 1.69 -3.13 0.71
CA PRO A 66 1.81 -2.26 1.86
C PRO A 66 1.99 -3.06 3.15
N ASN A 67 2.76 -2.48 4.07
CA ASN A 67 2.85 -2.85 5.48
C ASN A 67 2.85 -1.55 6.26
N LEU A 68 1.67 -0.93 6.34
CA LEU A 68 1.46 0.41 6.89
C LEU A 68 0.56 0.36 8.10
N GLN A 69 0.74 1.34 9.00
CA GLN A 69 -0.06 1.47 10.22
C GLN A 69 -0.27 2.94 10.62
N GLY A 70 -1.32 3.20 11.38
CA GLY A 70 -1.62 4.53 11.90
C GLY A 70 -2.21 5.48 10.87
N LEU A 71 -2.76 4.95 9.78
CA LEU A 71 -3.50 5.72 8.77
C LEU A 71 -4.99 5.79 9.13
N ALA A 72 -5.70 6.75 8.55
CA ALA A 72 -7.15 6.83 8.67
C ALA A 72 -7.82 5.63 7.97
N GLU A 73 -8.89 5.10 8.58
CA GLU A 73 -9.69 4.01 7.99
C GLU A 73 -10.36 4.45 6.69
N GLY A 74 -10.42 3.56 5.70
CA GLY A 74 -11.17 3.75 4.47
C GLY A 74 -10.42 3.38 3.19
N LEU A 75 -10.98 3.83 2.07
CA LEU A 75 -10.33 3.78 0.76
C LEU A 75 -9.58 5.08 0.52
N HIS A 76 -8.34 4.98 0.05
CA HIS A 76 -7.46 6.11 -0.20
C HIS A 76 -6.93 6.07 -1.63
N GLY A 77 -6.92 7.21 -2.30
CA GLY A 77 -6.22 7.35 -3.57
C GLY A 77 -4.75 6.98 -3.38
N PHE A 78 -4.23 6.14 -4.26
CA PHE A 78 -2.88 5.62 -4.21
C PHE A 78 -2.25 5.73 -5.58
N HIS A 79 -1.20 6.56 -5.71
CA HIS A 79 -0.65 6.89 -7.02
C HIS A 79 0.86 6.98 -7.00
N ILE A 80 1.47 6.80 -8.18
CA ILE A 80 2.86 7.19 -8.44
C ILE A 80 2.87 8.63 -8.93
N HIS A 81 3.69 9.48 -8.31
CA HIS A 81 3.88 10.88 -8.65
C HIS A 81 5.19 11.09 -9.40
N GLU A 82 5.26 12.20 -10.16
CA GLU A 82 6.33 12.51 -11.11
C GLU A 82 7.73 12.55 -10.51
N ASN A 83 7.88 13.14 -9.32
CA ASN A 83 9.20 13.46 -8.76
C ASN A 83 9.55 12.59 -7.55
N PRO A 84 10.84 12.28 -7.33
CA PRO A 84 11.32 11.52 -6.16
C PRO A 84 11.43 12.41 -4.92
N SER A 85 10.35 13.08 -4.52
CA SER A 85 10.30 13.96 -3.37
C SER A 85 8.96 13.88 -2.65
N CYS A 86 9.00 13.92 -1.32
CA CYS A 86 7.86 14.06 -0.44
C CYS A 86 7.81 15.43 0.25
N ASP A 87 8.68 16.36 -0.16
CA ASP A 87 8.81 17.67 0.47
C ASP A 87 7.56 18.53 0.26
N PRO A 88 7.21 19.38 1.22
CA PRO A 88 6.19 20.37 1.01
C PRO A 88 6.70 21.47 0.07
N LYS A 89 5.79 22.14 -0.62
CA LYS A 89 6.03 23.38 -1.37
C LYS A 89 4.96 24.39 -1.08
N GLU A 90 5.28 25.66 -1.25
CA GLU A 90 4.32 26.75 -1.16
C GLU A 90 3.44 26.76 -2.44
N LYS A 91 2.13 26.88 -2.22
CA LYS A 91 1.13 27.12 -3.25
C LYS A 91 0.10 28.13 -2.70
N ASP A 92 -0.10 29.21 -3.41
CA ASP A 92 -1.06 30.28 -3.06
C ASP A 92 -0.83 30.84 -1.64
N GLY A 93 0.45 31.03 -1.24
CA GLY A 93 0.86 31.51 0.09
C GLY A 93 0.71 30.50 1.23
N LYS A 94 0.43 29.23 0.90
CA LYS A 94 0.25 28.14 1.88
C LYS A 94 1.22 26.98 1.63
N LEU A 95 1.91 26.56 2.68
CA LEU A 95 2.74 25.35 2.63
C LEU A 95 1.87 24.11 2.45
N THR A 96 2.05 23.41 1.35
CA THR A 96 1.25 22.23 0.96
C THR A 96 2.10 20.97 1.05
N ALA A 97 1.64 19.99 1.83
CA ALA A 97 2.31 18.72 2.06
C ALA A 97 2.57 17.96 0.75
N GLY A 98 3.77 17.40 0.61
CA GLY A 98 4.13 16.53 -0.51
C GLY A 98 4.05 17.18 -1.90
N LEU A 99 3.88 18.50 -2.01
CA LEU A 99 3.67 19.16 -3.30
C LEU A 99 4.88 19.06 -4.22
N ALA A 100 6.07 18.84 -3.69
CA ALA A 100 7.29 18.63 -4.47
C ALA A 100 7.25 17.34 -5.31
N ALA A 101 6.42 16.37 -4.95
CA ALA A 101 6.20 15.15 -5.72
C ALA A 101 5.66 15.39 -7.15
N GLY A 102 5.10 16.57 -7.43
CA GLY A 102 4.47 16.86 -8.73
C GLY A 102 3.04 16.29 -8.83
N GLY A 103 2.56 16.10 -10.06
CA GLY A 103 1.28 15.45 -10.36
C GLY A 103 1.37 13.93 -10.37
N HIS A 104 0.27 13.25 -10.76
CA HIS A 104 0.32 11.82 -11.09
C HIS A 104 1.26 11.61 -12.26
N TRP A 105 2.07 10.57 -12.20
CA TRP A 105 3.04 10.27 -13.26
C TRP A 105 2.34 9.95 -14.58
N ASP A 106 2.54 10.82 -15.56
CA ASP A 106 1.88 10.77 -16.87
C ASP A 106 2.88 10.94 -18.00
N PRO A 107 3.75 9.95 -18.29
CA PRO A 107 4.80 10.06 -19.30
C PRO A 107 4.27 10.17 -20.73
N LYS A 108 3.00 9.79 -20.95
CA LYS A 108 2.37 9.87 -22.28
C LYS A 108 1.56 11.14 -22.49
N GLY A 109 1.33 11.95 -21.45
CA GLY A 109 0.51 13.16 -21.52
C GLY A 109 -0.97 12.88 -21.76
N ALA A 110 -1.48 11.82 -21.16
CA ALA A 110 -2.90 11.42 -21.23
C ALA A 110 -3.82 12.48 -20.61
N LYS A 111 -3.32 13.17 -19.55
CA LYS A 111 -3.99 14.29 -18.87
C LYS A 111 -5.37 13.95 -18.30
N GLN A 112 -5.65 12.66 -18.09
CA GLN A 112 -6.88 12.23 -17.44
C GLN A 112 -6.59 11.13 -16.41
N HIS A 113 -7.34 11.18 -15.35
CA HIS A 113 -7.34 10.16 -14.31
C HIS A 113 -8.21 8.97 -14.72
N GLY A 114 -7.78 7.74 -14.39
CA GLY A 114 -8.52 6.57 -14.80
C GLY A 114 -8.13 5.29 -14.07
N TYR A 115 -8.58 4.18 -14.63
CA TYR A 115 -8.30 2.86 -14.06
C TYR A 115 -6.84 2.43 -14.30
N PRO A 116 -6.27 1.62 -13.40
CA PRO A 116 -4.88 1.14 -13.51
C PRO A 116 -4.55 0.36 -14.80
N TRP A 117 -5.56 -0.13 -15.50
CA TRP A 117 -5.44 -0.86 -16.77
C TRP A 117 -5.80 -0.04 -18.01
N GLN A 118 -6.17 1.23 -17.84
CA GLN A 118 -6.63 2.10 -18.91
C GLN A 118 -5.45 2.78 -19.62
N ASP A 119 -5.30 2.58 -20.94
CA ASP A 119 -4.12 3.03 -21.69
C ASP A 119 -4.07 4.55 -21.91
N ASP A 120 -5.19 5.23 -21.90
CA ASP A 120 -5.36 6.68 -22.06
C ASP A 120 -5.50 7.43 -20.72
N ALA A 121 -5.11 6.82 -19.60
CA ALA A 121 -5.02 7.45 -18.28
C ALA A 121 -3.57 7.57 -17.80
N HIS A 122 -3.33 8.35 -16.73
CA HIS A 122 -2.00 8.48 -16.14
C HIS A 122 -1.42 7.10 -15.83
N LEU A 123 -0.15 6.89 -16.13
CA LEU A 123 0.51 5.60 -15.84
C LEU A 123 0.65 5.36 -14.34
N GLY A 124 0.72 6.45 -13.56
CA GLY A 124 0.82 6.42 -12.11
C GLY A 124 -0.48 6.12 -11.35
N ASP A 125 -1.62 5.98 -12.03
CA ASP A 125 -2.89 5.64 -11.37
C ASP A 125 -2.86 4.16 -10.95
N LEU A 126 -2.88 3.92 -9.63
CA LEU A 126 -2.90 2.58 -9.03
C LEU A 126 -4.30 2.26 -8.48
N PRO A 127 -4.61 0.99 -8.17
CA PRO A 127 -5.81 0.68 -7.40
C PRO A 127 -5.79 1.40 -6.06
N ALA A 128 -6.97 1.85 -5.60
CA ALA A 128 -7.10 2.49 -4.30
C ALA A 128 -6.56 1.61 -3.16
N LEU A 129 -5.89 2.23 -2.20
CA LEU A 129 -5.39 1.56 -1.00
C LEU A 129 -6.52 1.39 0.02
N THR A 130 -6.67 0.18 0.55
CA THR A 130 -7.60 -0.10 1.65
C THR A 130 -6.88 0.00 2.99
N VAL A 131 -7.35 0.86 3.87
CA VAL A 131 -6.94 0.94 5.28
C VAL A 131 -8.05 0.36 6.14
N LEU A 132 -7.70 -0.63 6.98
CA LEU A 132 -8.64 -1.31 7.87
C LEU A 132 -8.98 -0.42 9.07
N HIS A 133 -10.02 -0.81 9.82
CA HIS A 133 -10.50 -0.07 11.00
C HIS A 133 -9.46 0.10 12.12
N ASP A 134 -8.44 -0.75 12.16
CA ASP A 134 -7.31 -0.65 13.10
C ASP A 134 -6.18 0.27 12.60
N GLY A 135 -6.37 0.93 11.46
CA GLY A 135 -5.39 1.82 10.84
C GLY A 135 -4.29 1.11 10.06
N THR A 136 -4.41 -0.20 9.83
CA THR A 136 -3.43 -0.96 9.04
C THR A 136 -3.82 -1.06 7.57
N ALA A 137 -2.81 -1.07 6.68
CA ALA A 137 -2.96 -1.39 5.26
C ALA A 137 -1.94 -2.46 4.88
N THR A 138 -2.45 -3.65 4.50
CA THR A 138 -1.62 -4.82 4.16
C THR A 138 -2.06 -5.50 2.85
N ASN A 139 -3.17 -5.05 2.24
CA ASN A 139 -3.69 -5.64 1.01
C ASN A 139 -2.83 -5.23 -0.19
N PRO A 140 -2.21 -6.18 -0.93
CA PRO A 140 -1.45 -5.86 -2.13
C PRO A 140 -2.35 -5.31 -3.24
N VAL A 141 -1.79 -4.41 -4.06
CA VAL A 141 -2.43 -3.92 -5.27
C VAL A 141 -1.56 -4.18 -6.50
N LEU A 142 -2.19 -4.45 -7.64
CA LEU A 142 -1.53 -4.75 -8.90
C LEU A 142 -1.54 -3.53 -9.83
N ALA A 143 -0.38 -3.15 -10.35
CA ALA A 143 -0.20 -2.17 -11.41
C ALA A 143 0.06 -2.89 -12.75
N PRO A 144 -0.98 -3.24 -13.54
CA PRO A 144 -0.83 -4.14 -14.68
C PRO A 144 -0.08 -3.52 -15.87
N ARG A 145 0.00 -2.19 -15.96
CA ARG A 145 0.73 -1.48 -17.03
C ARG A 145 2.22 -1.31 -16.75
N LEU A 146 2.66 -1.48 -15.50
CA LEU A 146 4.06 -1.43 -15.08
C LEU A 146 4.62 -2.85 -14.99
N LYS A 147 5.78 -3.11 -15.59
CA LYS A 147 6.32 -4.47 -15.73
C LYS A 147 7.65 -4.67 -15.01
N LYS A 148 8.46 -3.62 -14.91
CA LYS A 148 9.82 -3.67 -14.38
C LYS A 148 9.99 -2.68 -13.23
N LEU A 149 10.75 -3.08 -12.22
CA LEU A 149 11.06 -2.23 -11.07
C LEU A 149 11.74 -0.92 -11.49
N ASP A 150 12.57 -0.96 -12.53
CA ASP A 150 13.29 0.21 -13.00
C ASP A 150 12.37 1.28 -13.59
N GLU A 151 11.17 0.93 -14.04
CA GLU A 151 10.19 1.89 -14.54
C GLU A 151 9.73 2.89 -13.47
N VAL A 152 9.68 2.46 -12.20
CA VAL A 152 9.15 3.28 -11.09
C VAL A 152 10.24 3.98 -10.27
N ARG A 153 11.52 3.68 -10.52
CA ARG A 153 12.62 4.37 -9.83
C ARG A 153 12.65 5.85 -10.19
N GLY A 154 13.02 6.68 -9.23
CA GLY A 154 13.06 8.13 -9.44
C GLY A 154 11.71 8.82 -9.37
N HIS A 155 10.71 8.14 -8.83
CA HIS A 155 9.36 8.63 -8.57
C HIS A 155 9.04 8.58 -7.08
N SER A 156 7.82 8.94 -6.70
CA SER A 156 7.31 8.74 -5.35
C SER A 156 5.92 8.09 -5.37
N ILE A 157 5.62 7.29 -4.37
CA ILE A 157 4.24 6.89 -4.09
C ILE A 157 3.57 7.91 -3.20
N MET A 158 2.29 8.15 -3.45
CA MET A 158 1.45 9.07 -2.69
C MET A 158 0.16 8.39 -2.27
N ILE A 159 -0.19 8.55 -0.99
CA ILE A 159 -1.48 8.14 -0.44
C ILE A 159 -2.25 9.41 -0.11
N HIS A 160 -3.48 9.50 -0.61
CA HIS A 160 -4.35 10.65 -0.45
C HIS A 160 -5.32 10.48 0.72
N ALA A 161 -5.82 11.59 1.25
CA ALA A 161 -6.78 11.56 2.36
C ALA A 161 -8.18 11.07 1.93
N GLY A 162 -8.58 11.32 0.69
CA GLY A 162 -9.82 10.84 0.11
C GLY A 162 -9.64 9.54 -0.67
N GLY A 163 -10.77 8.97 -1.12
CA GLY A 163 -10.83 7.77 -1.93
C GLY A 163 -10.38 7.99 -3.38
N ASP A 164 -10.71 7.02 -4.23
CA ASP A 164 -10.47 7.10 -5.66
C ASP A 164 -11.60 6.42 -6.42
N ASN A 165 -12.30 7.19 -7.25
CA ASN A 165 -13.34 6.67 -8.13
C ASN A 165 -12.84 6.38 -9.56
N HIS A 166 -11.52 6.51 -9.80
CA HIS A 166 -10.86 6.30 -11.09
C HIS A 166 -11.42 7.16 -12.22
N SER A 167 -11.82 8.40 -11.92
CA SER A 167 -12.39 9.37 -12.86
C SER A 167 -12.08 10.79 -12.43
N ASP A 168 -12.11 11.73 -13.37
CA ASP A 168 -12.03 13.17 -13.07
C ASP A 168 -13.40 13.79 -12.70
N HIS A 169 -14.45 12.99 -12.61
CA HIS A 169 -15.79 13.41 -12.24
C HIS A 169 -16.37 12.54 -11.11
N PRO A 170 -17.11 13.12 -10.14
CA PRO A 170 -17.49 14.55 -10.00
C PRO A 170 -16.35 15.44 -9.47
N ALA A 171 -15.26 14.84 -8.99
CA ALA A 171 -14.10 15.56 -8.48
C ALA A 171 -12.84 15.14 -9.26
N PRO A 172 -11.88 16.04 -9.53
CA PRO A 172 -10.67 15.73 -10.26
C PRO A 172 -9.81 14.68 -9.52
N LEU A 173 -9.05 13.91 -10.28
CA LEU A 173 -8.08 12.93 -9.77
C LEU A 173 -8.69 11.92 -8.78
N GLY A 174 -9.87 11.39 -9.14
CA GLY A 174 -10.56 10.38 -8.34
C GLY A 174 -11.19 10.88 -7.04
N GLY A 175 -11.05 12.18 -6.73
CA GLY A 175 -11.50 12.75 -5.46
C GLY A 175 -10.52 12.55 -4.30
N GLY A 176 -9.27 12.15 -4.58
CA GLY A 176 -8.24 11.86 -3.56
C GLY A 176 -7.94 13.03 -2.62
N GLY A 177 -8.00 14.26 -3.12
CA GLY A 177 -7.83 15.47 -2.31
C GLY A 177 -6.42 15.60 -1.69
N PRO A 178 -6.32 15.98 -0.40
CA PRO A 178 -5.02 16.23 0.24
C PRO A 178 -4.09 15.01 0.23
N ARG A 179 -2.80 15.28 0.18
CA ARG A 179 -1.74 14.28 0.28
C ARG A 179 -1.52 13.91 1.73
N MET A 180 -1.74 12.66 2.11
CA MET A 180 -1.69 12.16 3.48
C MET A 180 -0.37 11.52 3.83
N ALA A 181 0.14 10.65 2.94
CA ALA A 181 1.41 9.97 3.17
C ALA A 181 2.18 9.78 1.85
N CYS A 182 3.50 9.70 1.95
CA CYS A 182 4.40 9.68 0.80
C CYS A 182 5.65 8.83 1.07
N GLY A 183 6.19 8.22 0.02
CA GLY A 183 7.47 7.52 0.03
C GLY A 183 8.20 7.64 -1.30
N VAL A 184 9.51 7.87 -1.25
CA VAL A 184 10.37 7.98 -2.45
C VAL A 184 10.84 6.61 -2.90
N ILE A 185 10.67 6.29 -4.17
CA ILE A 185 11.12 5.04 -4.82
C ILE A 185 12.57 5.24 -5.31
N LYS A 186 13.51 4.56 -4.68
CA LYS A 186 14.96 4.65 -4.96
C LYS A 186 15.46 3.45 -5.75
#